data_0703c4807909a37e6d24e51ebc487de3
#
_entry.id   0703c4807909a37e6d24e51ebc487de3
#
_cell.length_a   1.000
_cell.length_b   1.000
_cell.length_c   1.000
_cell.angle_alpha   90.00
_cell.angle_beta   90.00
_cell.angle_gamma   90.00
#
_symmetry.space_group_name_H-M   'P 1'
#
loop_
_entity.id
_entity.type
_entity.pdbx_description
1 polymer ?
#
loop_
_entity_poly.entity_id
_entity_poly.type
_entity_poly.pdbx_seq_one_letter_code
_entity_poly.pdbx_strand_id
1 'polypeptide(L)'
;MRKIHCINAISKYGTDQFTEDYELTDEVNEAEGILVRSASLHEMQFSNSLLAIARAGAGVNNIPLDACAQEGIVVFNTPGANANGVKELVLAGLFLASRDIVGGIEWCKENKDDANIGKTAEKAKKAFAGCEIKGKKLGVVGLGAIGAEVANAAIALGMEVYGYDPYISVNAAWRLSRDVKHTTSLDTICQECDYITLHVPAVDSTKGMINRAAIDQMKDGVVIL
;
A
#
# COMPACT_ATOMS: atom_id res chain seq x y z
N MET A 1 -4.89 35.01 11.26
CA MET A 1 -4.93 33.55 11.31
C MET A 1 -5.12 33.05 9.90
N ARG A 2 -4.33 32.05 9.44
CA ARG A 2 -4.48 31.44 8.13
C ARG A 2 -5.56 30.37 8.17
N LYS A 3 -6.44 30.33 7.19
CA LYS A 3 -7.57 29.40 7.13
C LYS A 3 -7.18 28.12 6.40
N ILE A 4 -7.40 26.97 7.04
CA ILE A 4 -7.10 25.64 6.51
C ILE A 4 -8.40 24.86 6.36
N HIS A 5 -8.66 24.33 5.16
CA HIS A 5 -9.81 23.48 4.88
C HIS A 5 -9.40 22.01 4.74
N CYS A 6 -10.16 21.09 5.35
CA CYS A 6 -9.95 19.66 5.25
C CYS A 6 -11.03 19.02 4.38
N ILE A 7 -10.70 18.64 3.13
CA ILE A 7 -11.68 18.04 2.20
C ILE A 7 -12.07 16.63 2.60
N ASN A 8 -11.14 15.87 3.21
CA ASN A 8 -11.43 14.55 3.78
C ASN A 8 -11.22 14.58 5.29
N ALA A 9 -11.66 13.52 5.97
CA ALA A 9 -11.30 13.33 7.36
C ALA A 9 -9.77 13.24 7.50
N ILE A 10 -9.17 14.23 8.10
CA ILE A 10 -7.76 14.29 8.49
C ILE A 10 -7.68 13.94 9.99
N SER A 11 -6.66 13.19 10.36
CA SER A 11 -6.45 12.78 11.75
C SER A 11 -6.29 13.98 12.67
N LYS A 12 -6.97 13.98 13.81
CA LYS A 12 -6.82 15.01 14.85
C LYS A 12 -5.38 15.13 15.34
N TYR A 13 -4.61 14.03 15.37
CA TYR A 13 -3.17 14.11 15.69
C TYR A 13 -2.39 15.04 14.79
N GLY A 14 -2.84 15.24 13.54
CA GLY A 14 -2.24 16.20 12.61
C GLY A 14 -2.80 17.61 12.81
N THR A 15 -4.11 17.76 12.87
CA THR A 15 -4.76 19.07 12.99
C THR A 15 -4.51 19.73 14.35
N ASP A 16 -4.32 18.96 15.42
CA ASP A 16 -3.99 19.45 16.76
C ASP A 16 -2.54 20.00 16.85
N GLN A 17 -1.72 19.83 15.80
CA GLN A 17 -0.38 20.44 15.71
C GLN A 17 -0.43 21.88 15.19
N PHE A 18 -1.57 22.35 14.72
CA PHE A 18 -1.69 23.75 14.30
C PHE A 18 -1.57 24.68 15.49
N THR A 19 -0.73 25.71 15.30
CA THR A 19 -0.57 26.81 16.28
C THR A 19 -1.76 27.79 16.17
N GLU A 20 -1.79 28.77 17.06
CA GLU A 20 -2.77 29.86 17.03
C GLU A 20 -2.76 30.72 15.77
N ASP A 21 -1.74 30.58 14.91
CA ASP A 21 -1.66 31.25 13.63
C ASP A 21 -2.60 30.63 12.56
N TYR A 22 -3.15 29.43 12.83
CA TYR A 22 -4.00 28.69 11.90
C TYR A 22 -5.37 28.41 12.52
N GLU A 23 -6.39 28.41 11.68
CA GLU A 23 -7.74 27.98 12.03
C GLU A 23 -8.31 27.04 10.99
N LEU A 24 -9.14 26.08 11.40
CA LEU A 24 -9.89 25.21 10.50
C LEU A 24 -11.14 25.95 10.05
N THR A 25 -11.46 25.87 8.75
CA THR A 25 -12.68 26.43 8.16
C THR A 25 -13.44 25.40 7.36
N ASP A 26 -14.76 25.47 7.40
CA ASP A 26 -15.63 24.66 6.53
C ASP A 26 -15.81 25.30 5.15
N GLU A 27 -15.46 26.59 5.01
CA GLU A 27 -15.61 27.36 3.78
C GLU A 27 -14.36 27.22 2.89
N VAL A 28 -14.43 26.35 1.88
CA VAL A 28 -13.31 26.06 0.98
C VAL A 28 -12.80 27.29 0.24
N ASN A 29 -13.70 28.21 -0.12
CA ASN A 29 -13.32 29.43 -0.86
C ASN A 29 -12.55 30.46 -0.03
N GLU A 30 -12.57 30.34 1.29
CA GLU A 30 -11.82 31.20 2.20
C GLU A 30 -10.48 30.60 2.61
N ALA A 31 -10.23 29.34 2.22
CA ALA A 31 -9.03 28.63 2.62
C ALA A 31 -7.77 29.19 1.93
N GLU A 32 -6.71 29.38 2.72
CA GLU A 32 -5.35 29.64 2.24
C GLU A 32 -4.56 28.33 2.09
N GLY A 33 -4.99 27.25 2.76
CA GLY A 33 -4.42 25.92 2.66
C GLY A 33 -5.50 24.84 2.63
N ILE A 34 -5.27 23.79 1.85
CA ILE A 34 -6.15 22.61 1.78
C ILE A 34 -5.39 21.37 2.23
N LEU A 35 -5.99 20.60 3.15
CA LEU A 35 -5.57 19.24 3.46
C LEU A 35 -6.49 18.27 2.74
N VAL A 36 -5.91 17.34 1.97
CA VAL A 36 -6.66 16.33 1.21
C VAL A 36 -6.05 14.94 1.40
N ARG A 37 -6.86 13.91 1.35
CA ARG A 37 -6.40 12.51 1.36
C ARG A 37 -6.70 11.80 0.04
N SER A 38 -7.96 11.58 -0.28
CA SER A 38 -8.37 10.77 -1.43
C SER A 38 -9.37 11.47 -2.37
N ALA A 39 -9.93 12.60 -1.98
CA ALA A 39 -10.83 13.34 -2.86
C ALA A 39 -10.09 13.85 -4.11
N SER A 40 -10.76 13.80 -5.26
CA SER A 40 -10.26 14.38 -6.49
C SER A 40 -10.44 15.90 -6.49
N LEU A 41 -9.39 16.62 -6.84
CA LEU A 41 -9.41 18.09 -6.97
C LEU A 41 -9.43 18.55 -8.44
N HIS A 42 -9.53 17.62 -9.40
CA HIS A 42 -9.45 17.96 -10.83
C HIS A 42 -10.59 18.87 -11.32
N GLU A 43 -11.77 18.76 -10.70
CA GLU A 43 -12.94 19.58 -11.06
C GLU A 43 -13.13 20.78 -10.12
N MET A 44 -12.19 20.97 -9.16
CA MET A 44 -12.27 22.05 -8.20
C MET A 44 -11.77 23.36 -8.81
N GLN A 45 -12.53 24.44 -8.61
CA GLN A 45 -12.06 25.80 -8.87
C GLN A 45 -11.35 26.31 -7.62
N PHE A 46 -10.10 26.69 -7.77
CA PHE A 46 -9.31 27.21 -6.66
C PHE A 46 -9.59 28.69 -6.45
N SER A 47 -9.67 29.09 -5.18
CA SER A 47 -9.77 30.48 -4.80
C SER A 47 -8.41 31.17 -4.97
N ASN A 48 -8.43 32.45 -5.33
CA ASN A 48 -7.22 33.30 -5.42
C ASN A 48 -6.48 33.43 -4.07
N SER A 49 -7.11 33.06 -2.95
CA SER A 49 -6.49 33.03 -1.62
C SER A 49 -5.71 31.76 -1.36
N LEU A 50 -5.90 30.68 -2.15
CA LEU A 50 -5.27 29.40 -1.91
C LEU A 50 -3.78 29.43 -2.24
N LEU A 51 -2.94 29.15 -1.25
CA LEU A 51 -1.48 29.17 -1.36
C LEU A 51 -0.87 27.77 -1.44
N ALA A 52 -1.50 26.78 -0.77
CA ALA A 52 -0.94 25.45 -0.67
C ALA A 52 -1.99 24.36 -0.57
N ILE A 53 -1.65 23.18 -1.12
CA ILE A 53 -2.39 21.93 -0.95
C ILE A 53 -1.44 20.90 -0.37
N ALA A 54 -1.82 20.25 0.75
CA ALA A 54 -1.04 19.18 1.33
C ALA A 54 -1.84 17.86 1.30
N ARG A 55 -1.26 16.84 0.64
CA ARG A 55 -1.86 15.51 0.59
C ARG A 55 -1.35 14.62 1.71
N ALA A 56 -2.28 14.10 2.50
CA ALA A 56 -2.01 13.03 3.46
C ALA A 56 -1.85 11.69 2.72
N GLY A 57 -0.70 11.50 2.07
CA GLY A 57 -0.36 10.31 1.29
C GLY A 57 0.76 10.56 0.29
N ALA A 58 1.26 9.50 -0.34
CA ALA A 58 2.41 9.57 -1.24
C ALA A 58 2.07 10.02 -2.67
N GLY A 59 1.03 9.44 -3.27
CA GLY A 59 0.62 9.79 -4.64
C GLY A 59 -0.05 11.17 -4.70
N VAL A 60 -0.06 11.80 -5.85
CA VAL A 60 -0.68 13.12 -6.08
C VAL A 60 -1.59 13.13 -7.32
N ASN A 61 -1.97 11.94 -7.78
CA ASN A 61 -2.80 11.74 -8.97
C ASN A 61 -4.23 12.31 -8.86
N ASN A 62 -4.66 12.65 -7.65
CA ASN A 62 -5.95 13.29 -7.37
C ASN A 62 -5.86 14.83 -7.33
N ILE A 63 -4.68 15.40 -7.59
CA ILE A 63 -4.44 16.86 -7.56
C ILE A 63 -3.97 17.30 -8.95
N PRO A 64 -4.58 18.33 -9.55
CA PRO A 64 -4.19 18.86 -10.87
C PRO A 64 -2.91 19.70 -10.76
N LEU A 65 -1.74 19.03 -10.75
CA LEU A 65 -0.44 19.68 -10.47
C LEU A 65 -0.13 20.83 -11.43
N ASP A 66 -0.42 20.66 -12.72
CA ASP A 66 -0.14 21.69 -13.73
C ASP A 66 -0.99 22.94 -13.51
N ALA A 67 -2.28 22.78 -13.18
CA ALA A 67 -3.14 23.91 -12.84
C ALA A 67 -2.68 24.59 -11.55
N CYS A 68 -2.34 23.82 -10.52
CA CYS A 68 -1.79 24.38 -9.28
C CYS A 68 -0.52 25.20 -9.54
N ALA A 69 0.39 24.69 -10.38
CA ALA A 69 1.63 25.39 -10.71
C ALA A 69 1.38 26.71 -11.47
N GLN A 70 0.40 26.71 -12.39
CA GLN A 70 0.02 27.94 -13.14
C GLN A 70 -0.58 29.02 -12.23
N GLU A 71 -1.32 28.60 -11.19
CA GLU A 71 -1.94 29.50 -10.22
C GLU A 71 -1.01 29.83 -9.03
N GLY A 72 0.22 29.30 -9.02
CA GLY A 72 1.20 29.55 -7.95
C GLY A 72 0.90 28.81 -6.64
N ILE A 73 0.07 27.76 -6.69
CA ILE A 73 -0.29 26.92 -5.52
C ILE A 73 0.77 25.86 -5.32
N VAL A 74 1.37 25.82 -4.13
CA VAL A 74 2.38 24.79 -3.79
C VAL A 74 1.70 23.51 -3.36
N VAL A 75 2.13 22.36 -3.92
CA VAL A 75 1.59 21.05 -3.55
C VAL A 75 2.62 20.25 -2.78
N PHE A 76 2.21 19.77 -1.59
CA PHE A 76 2.99 18.88 -0.72
C PHE A 76 2.36 17.50 -0.65
N ASN A 77 3.19 16.51 -0.42
CA ASN A 77 2.76 15.14 -0.13
C ASN A 77 3.57 14.54 1.01
N THR A 78 3.16 13.34 1.49
CA THR A 78 3.82 12.66 2.62
C THR A 78 4.27 11.25 2.22
N PRO A 79 5.31 11.12 1.34
CA PRO A 79 5.77 9.82 0.90
C PRO A 79 6.36 9.02 2.07
N GLY A 80 5.97 7.75 2.17
CA GLY A 80 6.47 6.82 3.18
C GLY A 80 5.79 6.91 4.56
N ALA A 81 4.94 7.89 4.82
CA ALA A 81 4.29 8.05 6.13
C ALA A 81 3.45 6.83 6.54
N ASN A 82 2.83 6.14 5.58
CA ASN A 82 2.03 4.93 5.81
C ASN A 82 2.76 3.62 5.44
N ALA A 83 4.06 3.66 5.15
CA ALA A 83 4.78 2.49 4.62
C ALA A 83 4.70 1.29 5.55
N ASN A 84 4.89 1.49 6.85
CA ASN A 84 4.77 0.42 7.83
C ASN A 84 3.36 -0.19 7.88
N GLY A 85 2.32 0.64 7.87
CA GLY A 85 0.93 0.13 7.89
C GLY A 85 0.59 -0.69 6.65
N VAL A 86 1.06 -0.27 5.46
CA VAL A 86 0.88 -1.05 4.23
C VAL A 86 1.67 -2.35 4.29
N LYS A 87 2.93 -2.34 4.76
CA LYS A 87 3.72 -3.56 4.98
C LYS A 87 2.98 -4.56 5.87
N GLU A 88 2.43 -4.11 7.00
CA GLU A 88 1.68 -4.98 7.92
C GLU A 88 0.46 -5.62 7.25
N LEU A 89 -0.26 -4.84 6.43
CA LEU A 89 -1.41 -5.35 5.68
C LEU A 89 -0.99 -6.37 4.61
N VAL A 90 0.13 -6.15 3.91
CA VAL A 90 0.69 -7.12 2.95
C VAL A 90 1.08 -8.42 3.66
N LEU A 91 1.74 -8.34 4.82
CA LEU A 91 2.09 -9.53 5.61
C LEU A 91 0.85 -10.29 6.08
N ALA A 92 -0.19 -9.58 6.52
CA ALA A 92 -1.47 -10.19 6.84
C ALA A 92 -2.07 -10.89 5.62
N GLY A 93 -2.04 -10.26 4.44
CA GLY A 93 -2.48 -10.84 3.16
C GLY A 93 -1.71 -12.11 2.79
N LEU A 94 -0.39 -12.12 2.97
CA LEU A 94 0.45 -13.31 2.75
C LEU A 94 0.00 -14.50 3.62
N PHE A 95 -0.26 -14.28 4.89
CA PHE A 95 -0.72 -15.34 5.79
C PHE A 95 -2.14 -15.80 5.49
N LEU A 96 -3.06 -14.88 5.20
CA LEU A 96 -4.44 -15.19 4.82
C LEU A 96 -4.53 -15.98 3.52
N ALA A 97 -3.68 -15.65 2.53
CA ALA A 97 -3.62 -16.37 1.27
C ALA A 97 -2.96 -17.76 1.40
N SER A 98 -2.07 -17.92 2.38
CA SER A 98 -1.33 -19.18 2.59
C SER A 98 -2.09 -20.18 3.45
N ARG A 99 -3.02 -19.70 4.29
CA ARG A 99 -3.81 -20.52 5.24
C ARG A 99 -5.25 -20.02 5.26
N ASP A 100 -6.20 -20.95 5.30
CA ASP A 100 -7.61 -20.61 5.40
C ASP A 100 -8.02 -20.21 6.82
N ILE A 101 -7.46 -19.09 7.29
CA ILE A 101 -7.73 -18.54 8.62
C ILE A 101 -9.20 -18.10 8.73
N VAL A 102 -9.76 -17.51 7.67
CA VAL A 102 -11.14 -17.03 7.66
C VAL A 102 -12.10 -18.21 7.74
N GLY A 103 -11.93 -19.23 6.90
CA GLY A 103 -12.73 -20.45 6.97
C GLY A 103 -12.62 -21.16 8.33
N GLY A 104 -11.44 -21.17 8.94
CA GLY A 104 -11.24 -21.68 10.30
C GLY A 104 -12.05 -20.90 11.35
N ILE A 105 -12.10 -19.56 11.26
CA ILE A 105 -12.91 -18.71 12.14
C ILE A 105 -14.41 -18.99 11.96
N GLU A 106 -14.86 -19.10 10.72
CA GLU A 106 -16.27 -19.39 10.41
C GLU A 106 -16.67 -20.75 10.93
N TRP A 107 -15.82 -21.77 10.68
CA TRP A 107 -16.03 -23.12 11.22
C TRP A 107 -16.17 -23.10 12.76
N CYS A 108 -15.32 -22.37 13.47
CA CYS A 108 -15.42 -22.22 14.93
C CYS A 108 -16.75 -21.59 15.38
N LYS A 109 -17.23 -20.58 14.65
CA LYS A 109 -18.51 -19.93 14.95
C LYS A 109 -19.71 -20.87 14.75
N GLU A 110 -19.69 -21.65 13.67
CA GLU A 110 -20.75 -22.62 13.33
C GLU A 110 -20.80 -23.79 14.32
N ASN A 111 -19.66 -24.21 14.86
CA ASN A 111 -19.57 -25.36 15.74
C ASN A 111 -19.39 -25.01 17.23
N LYS A 112 -19.63 -23.75 17.64
CA LYS A 112 -19.43 -23.25 19.01
C LYS A 112 -20.21 -24.03 20.08
N ASP A 113 -21.37 -24.60 19.71
CA ASP A 113 -22.26 -25.34 20.62
C ASP A 113 -22.05 -26.87 20.57
N ASP A 114 -21.05 -27.37 19.83
CA ASP A 114 -20.71 -28.80 19.78
C ASP A 114 -20.09 -29.24 21.12
N ALA A 115 -20.79 -30.10 21.86
CA ALA A 115 -20.30 -30.65 23.12
C ALA A 115 -18.96 -31.46 22.98
N ASN A 116 -18.64 -31.90 21.77
CA ASN A 116 -17.42 -32.64 21.44
C ASN A 116 -16.40 -31.83 20.66
N ILE A 117 -16.48 -30.50 20.71
CA ILE A 117 -15.69 -29.58 19.87
C ILE A 117 -14.19 -29.92 19.81
N GLY A 118 -13.58 -30.40 20.91
CA GLY A 118 -12.17 -30.77 20.94
C GLY A 118 -11.84 -31.90 19.97
N LYS A 119 -12.68 -32.94 19.85
CA LYS A 119 -12.49 -34.06 18.91
C LYS A 119 -12.86 -33.64 17.48
N THR A 120 -13.90 -32.84 17.32
CA THR A 120 -14.37 -32.37 16.02
C THR A 120 -13.33 -31.40 15.41
N ALA A 121 -12.76 -30.49 16.21
CA ALA A 121 -11.69 -29.58 15.78
C ALA A 121 -10.42 -30.30 15.32
N GLU A 122 -10.00 -31.36 16.03
CA GLU A 122 -8.84 -32.19 15.64
C GLU A 122 -9.00 -32.82 14.24
N LYS A 123 -10.22 -33.17 13.86
CA LYS A 123 -10.53 -33.68 12.52
C LYS A 123 -10.61 -32.57 11.48
N ALA A 124 -11.24 -31.43 11.83
CA ALA A 124 -11.50 -30.34 10.94
C ALA A 124 -10.23 -29.51 10.60
N LYS A 125 -9.27 -29.37 11.54
CA LYS A 125 -8.08 -28.51 11.39
C LYS A 125 -7.27 -28.77 10.12
N LYS A 126 -7.31 -29.98 9.57
CA LYS A 126 -6.61 -30.33 8.34
C LYS A 126 -7.11 -29.54 7.11
N ALA A 127 -8.39 -29.15 7.10
CA ALA A 127 -8.99 -28.38 6.02
C ALA A 127 -8.42 -26.96 5.94
N PHE A 128 -7.93 -26.43 7.06
CA PHE A 128 -7.46 -25.04 7.18
C PHE A 128 -5.93 -24.92 7.25
N ALA A 129 -5.20 -26.02 7.09
CA ALA A 129 -3.76 -26.07 7.32
C ALA A 129 -2.95 -25.19 6.35
N GLY A 130 -3.32 -25.15 5.07
CA GLY A 130 -2.62 -24.39 4.04
C GLY A 130 -1.15 -24.78 3.88
N CYS A 131 -0.31 -23.77 3.57
CA CYS A 131 1.14 -23.96 3.39
C CYS A 131 1.93 -22.92 4.20
N GLU A 132 3.22 -23.20 4.40
CA GLU A 132 4.16 -22.23 4.97
C GLU A 132 4.68 -21.29 3.89
N ILE A 133 4.91 -20.02 4.24
CA ILE A 133 5.54 -19.04 3.34
C ILE A 133 7.07 -19.14 3.34
N LYS A 134 7.67 -19.79 4.35
CA LYS A 134 9.12 -20.00 4.43
C LYS A 134 9.61 -20.78 3.20
N GLY A 135 10.65 -20.28 2.56
CA GLY A 135 11.21 -20.85 1.32
C GLY A 135 10.39 -20.61 0.06
N LYS A 136 9.24 -19.94 0.15
CA LYS A 136 8.47 -19.47 -1.01
C LYS A 136 9.08 -18.21 -1.59
N LYS A 137 8.88 -18.00 -2.89
CA LYS A 137 9.40 -16.85 -3.62
C LYS A 137 8.40 -15.70 -3.65
N LEU A 138 8.80 -14.54 -3.17
CA LEU A 138 8.03 -13.28 -3.25
C LEU A 138 8.64 -12.34 -4.26
N GLY A 139 7.88 -11.95 -5.26
CA GLY A 139 8.21 -10.87 -6.17
C GLY A 139 7.71 -9.53 -5.63
N VAL A 140 8.59 -8.57 -5.47
CA VAL A 140 8.25 -7.20 -5.06
C VAL A 140 8.49 -6.27 -6.24
N VAL A 141 7.40 -5.72 -6.77
CA VAL A 141 7.42 -4.78 -7.89
C VAL A 141 7.29 -3.35 -7.36
N GLY A 142 8.35 -2.57 -7.51
CA GLY A 142 8.51 -1.26 -6.87
C GLY A 142 9.18 -1.38 -5.49
N LEU A 143 10.41 -0.90 -5.40
CA LEU A 143 11.25 -0.96 -4.19
C LEU A 143 11.40 0.42 -3.51
N GLY A 144 10.32 1.22 -3.59
CA GLY A 144 10.22 2.48 -2.87
C GLY A 144 10.05 2.27 -1.34
N ALA A 145 9.50 3.28 -0.67
CA ALA A 145 9.34 3.25 0.80
C ALA A 145 8.59 2.02 1.32
N ILE A 146 7.54 1.60 0.63
CA ILE A 146 6.72 0.44 1.01
C ILE A 146 7.40 -0.86 0.60
N GLY A 147 7.77 -0.99 -0.69
CA GLY A 147 8.32 -2.25 -1.22
C GLY A 147 9.60 -2.69 -0.54
N ALA A 148 10.48 -1.75 -0.15
CA ALA A 148 11.68 -2.05 0.61
C ALA A 148 11.36 -2.62 2.01
N GLU A 149 10.38 -2.06 2.71
CA GLU A 149 9.92 -2.56 4.01
C GLU A 149 9.32 -3.96 3.90
N VAL A 150 8.48 -4.20 2.86
CA VAL A 150 7.89 -5.52 2.59
C VAL A 150 8.97 -6.55 2.25
N ALA A 151 9.91 -6.20 1.36
CA ALA A 151 11.00 -7.08 0.98
C ALA A 151 11.83 -7.53 2.18
N ASN A 152 12.24 -6.58 3.03
CA ASN A 152 13.02 -6.88 4.23
C ASN A 152 12.24 -7.75 5.23
N ALA A 153 10.96 -7.47 5.44
CA ALA A 153 10.11 -8.26 6.34
C ALA A 153 9.92 -9.69 5.81
N ALA A 154 9.74 -9.87 4.51
CA ALA A 154 9.60 -11.18 3.88
C ALA A 154 10.90 -12.02 3.99
N ILE A 155 12.08 -11.40 3.83
CA ILE A 155 13.37 -12.05 4.11
C ILE A 155 13.43 -12.53 5.56
N ALA A 156 13.04 -11.68 6.53
CA ALA A 156 13.02 -12.05 7.95
C ALA A 156 12.06 -13.22 8.27
N LEU A 157 10.99 -13.37 7.47
CA LEU A 157 10.07 -14.52 7.55
C LEU A 157 10.58 -15.78 6.81
N GLY A 158 11.78 -15.71 6.22
CA GLY A 158 12.41 -16.84 5.54
C GLY A 158 11.96 -17.08 4.11
N MET A 159 11.35 -16.09 3.47
CA MET A 159 11.03 -16.12 2.04
C MET A 159 12.27 -15.83 1.18
N GLU A 160 12.28 -16.29 -0.06
CA GLU A 160 13.20 -15.81 -1.09
C GLU A 160 12.56 -14.59 -1.78
N VAL A 161 13.23 -13.45 -1.76
CA VAL A 161 12.66 -12.21 -2.30
C VAL A 161 13.35 -11.80 -3.59
N TYR A 162 12.55 -11.57 -4.63
CA TYR A 162 12.95 -11.00 -5.91
C TYR A 162 12.42 -9.57 -6.02
N GLY A 163 13.30 -8.61 -6.22
CA GLY A 163 12.94 -7.19 -6.32
C GLY A 163 13.09 -6.68 -7.75
N TYR A 164 12.06 -6.02 -8.26
CA TYR A 164 12.05 -5.34 -9.56
C TYR A 164 11.67 -3.87 -9.37
N ASP A 165 12.60 -2.97 -9.69
CA ASP A 165 12.36 -1.53 -9.76
C ASP A 165 13.39 -0.88 -10.69
N PRO A 166 13.01 -0.52 -11.94
CA PRO A 166 13.93 0.10 -12.89
C PRO A 166 14.33 1.53 -12.52
N TYR A 167 13.67 2.14 -11.54
CA TYR A 167 13.89 3.53 -11.12
C TYR A 167 14.31 3.64 -9.65
N ILE A 168 14.81 2.55 -9.05
CA ILE A 168 15.20 2.54 -7.64
C ILE A 168 16.22 3.64 -7.35
N SER A 169 15.93 4.45 -6.31
CA SER A 169 16.89 5.44 -5.85
C SER A 169 18.03 4.79 -5.06
N VAL A 170 19.19 5.44 -5.05
CA VAL A 170 20.35 4.98 -4.26
C VAL A 170 19.98 4.83 -2.78
N ASN A 171 19.22 5.80 -2.22
CA ASN A 171 18.78 5.74 -0.83
C ASN A 171 17.85 4.56 -0.56
N ALA A 172 16.95 4.21 -1.49
CA ALA A 172 16.07 3.05 -1.35
C ALA A 172 16.89 1.74 -1.42
N ALA A 173 17.86 1.65 -2.33
CA ALA A 173 18.73 0.49 -2.46
C ALA A 173 19.56 0.23 -1.18
N TRP A 174 20.04 1.29 -0.51
CA TRP A 174 20.77 1.16 0.77
C TRP A 174 19.91 0.64 1.93
N ARG A 175 18.57 0.72 1.82
CA ARG A 175 17.65 0.21 2.84
C ARG A 175 17.29 -1.25 2.65
N LEU A 176 17.57 -1.84 1.48
CA LEU A 176 17.28 -3.23 1.18
C LEU A 176 18.26 -4.19 1.86
N SER A 177 17.75 -5.32 2.32
CA SER A 177 18.58 -6.46 2.70
C SER A 177 19.41 -6.93 1.50
N ARG A 178 20.64 -7.35 1.77
CA ARG A 178 21.54 -7.94 0.75
C ARG A 178 21.02 -9.25 0.17
N ASP A 179 20.06 -9.89 0.87
CA ASP A 179 19.46 -11.17 0.46
C ASP A 179 18.33 -10.98 -0.56
N VAL A 180 17.92 -9.74 -0.84
CA VAL A 180 16.97 -9.44 -1.91
C VAL A 180 17.65 -9.63 -3.27
N LYS A 181 17.13 -10.55 -4.07
CA LYS A 181 17.63 -10.86 -5.42
C LYS A 181 17.11 -9.80 -6.39
N HIS A 182 17.99 -8.99 -6.93
CA HIS A 182 17.62 -7.99 -7.94
C HIS A 182 17.31 -8.66 -9.28
N THR A 183 16.24 -8.24 -9.92
CA THR A 183 15.92 -8.57 -11.31
C THR A 183 15.62 -7.33 -12.13
N THR A 184 16.03 -7.35 -13.40
CA THR A 184 15.76 -6.27 -14.37
C THR A 184 14.55 -6.55 -15.25
N SER A 185 13.90 -7.71 -15.08
CA SER A 185 12.74 -8.13 -15.87
C SER A 185 11.53 -8.46 -14.99
N LEU A 186 10.40 -7.90 -15.35
CA LEU A 186 9.11 -8.26 -14.74
C LEU A 186 8.74 -9.72 -15.07
N ASP A 187 9.14 -10.24 -16.25
CA ASP A 187 8.89 -11.62 -16.63
C ASP A 187 9.53 -12.61 -15.65
N THR A 188 10.73 -12.30 -15.14
CA THR A 188 11.35 -13.12 -14.09
C THR A 188 10.49 -13.18 -12.82
N ILE A 189 9.88 -12.06 -12.42
CA ILE A 189 8.93 -12.03 -11.29
C ILE A 189 7.75 -12.95 -11.59
N CYS A 190 7.14 -12.82 -12.76
CA CYS A 190 5.98 -13.62 -13.16
C CYS A 190 6.30 -15.13 -13.17
N GLN A 191 7.42 -15.51 -13.77
CA GLN A 191 7.78 -16.92 -13.95
C GLN A 191 8.26 -17.63 -12.67
N GLU A 192 8.97 -16.89 -11.81
CA GLU A 192 9.68 -17.49 -10.68
C GLU A 192 8.95 -17.40 -9.35
N CYS A 193 8.05 -16.41 -9.17
CA CYS A 193 7.50 -16.13 -7.85
C CYS A 193 6.20 -16.89 -7.57
N ASP A 194 6.02 -17.27 -6.31
CA ASP A 194 4.80 -17.90 -5.79
C ASP A 194 3.81 -16.82 -5.28
N TYR A 195 4.34 -15.66 -4.89
CA TYR A 195 3.60 -14.48 -4.46
C TYR A 195 4.16 -13.26 -5.17
N ILE A 196 3.30 -12.32 -5.55
CA ILE A 196 3.68 -11.06 -6.19
C ILE A 196 2.97 -9.92 -5.48
N THR A 197 3.71 -8.88 -5.11
CA THR A 197 3.15 -7.68 -4.50
C THR A 197 3.57 -6.43 -5.26
N LEU A 198 2.62 -5.49 -5.45
CA LEU A 198 2.81 -4.32 -6.32
C LEU A 198 2.82 -3.04 -5.48
N HIS A 199 3.92 -2.31 -5.53
CA HIS A 199 4.14 -1.05 -4.80
C HIS A 199 4.60 0.07 -5.72
N VAL A 200 4.05 0.12 -6.92
CA VAL A 200 4.33 1.15 -7.93
C VAL A 200 3.20 2.18 -7.98
N PRO A 201 3.46 3.44 -8.36
CA PRO A 201 2.42 4.43 -8.57
C PRO A 201 1.54 4.04 -9.76
N ALA A 202 0.26 4.44 -9.73
CA ALA A 202 -0.67 4.26 -10.85
C ALA A 202 -0.44 5.38 -11.89
N VAL A 203 0.49 5.15 -12.80
CA VAL A 203 0.86 6.05 -13.91
C VAL A 203 0.80 5.30 -15.23
N ASP A 204 0.86 5.99 -16.36
CA ASP A 204 0.71 5.38 -17.69
C ASP A 204 1.72 4.24 -17.94
N SER A 205 2.95 4.36 -17.45
CA SER A 205 3.98 3.33 -17.60
C SER A 205 3.75 2.06 -16.76
N THR A 206 2.93 2.14 -15.71
CA THR A 206 2.60 1.00 -14.82
C THR A 206 1.19 0.49 -15.01
N LYS A 207 0.34 1.25 -15.70
CA LYS A 207 -1.04 0.88 -15.98
C LYS A 207 -1.11 -0.38 -16.82
N GLY A 208 -1.82 -1.40 -16.31
CA GLY A 208 -1.98 -2.67 -16.98
C GLY A 208 -0.72 -3.54 -17.06
N MET A 209 0.28 -3.31 -16.18
CA MET A 209 1.49 -4.14 -16.15
C MET A 209 1.19 -5.61 -15.82
N ILE A 210 0.17 -5.87 -15.01
CA ILE A 210 -0.36 -7.22 -14.79
C ILE A 210 -1.53 -7.40 -15.77
N ASN A 211 -1.21 -7.73 -17.00
CA ASN A 211 -2.15 -8.01 -18.06
C ASN A 211 -2.25 -9.52 -18.32
N ARG A 212 -3.04 -9.93 -19.31
CA ARG A 212 -3.23 -11.34 -19.67
C ARG A 212 -1.91 -12.03 -19.98
N ALA A 213 -1.03 -11.38 -20.76
CA ALA A 213 0.26 -11.96 -21.11
C ALA A 213 1.19 -12.16 -19.92
N ALA A 214 1.15 -11.26 -18.93
CA ALA A 214 1.88 -11.43 -17.69
C ALA A 214 1.31 -12.58 -16.85
N ILE A 215 -0.03 -12.68 -16.74
CA ILE A 215 -0.70 -13.76 -16.00
C ILE A 215 -0.42 -15.13 -16.65
N ASP A 216 -0.43 -15.23 -17.97
CA ASP A 216 -0.15 -16.49 -18.69
C ASP A 216 1.28 -17.01 -18.48
N GLN A 217 2.21 -16.16 -17.99
CA GLN A 217 3.57 -16.57 -17.61
C GLN A 217 3.70 -16.97 -16.14
N MET A 218 2.70 -16.69 -15.31
CA MET A 218 2.75 -16.95 -13.87
C MET A 218 2.56 -18.42 -13.55
N LYS A 219 3.02 -18.81 -12.37
CA LYS A 219 2.79 -20.16 -11.85
C LYS A 219 1.31 -20.37 -11.55
N ASP A 220 0.84 -21.61 -11.73
CA ASP A 220 -0.47 -22.00 -11.24
C ASP A 220 -0.56 -21.80 -9.73
N GLY A 221 -1.63 -21.12 -9.29
CA GLY A 221 -1.84 -20.81 -7.88
C GLY A 221 -1.02 -19.65 -7.33
N VAL A 222 -0.39 -18.83 -8.21
CA VAL A 222 0.27 -17.58 -7.78
C VAL A 222 -0.70 -16.68 -7.02
N VAL A 223 -0.21 -16.02 -5.99
CA VAL A 223 -0.97 -15.04 -5.20
C VAL A 223 -0.48 -13.64 -5.54
N ILE A 224 -1.41 -12.75 -5.87
CA ILE A 224 -1.13 -11.33 -6.14
C ILE A 224 -1.74 -10.48 -5.01
N LEU A 225 -0.93 -9.56 -4.46
CA LEU A 225 -1.24 -8.70 -3.32
C LEU A 225 -1.16 -7.23 -3.71
#